data_07e9001c16bcf58fe48b793fb91e0974
#
_entry.id   07e9001c16bcf58fe48b793fb91e0974
#
_cell.length_a   1.000
_cell.length_b   1.000
_cell.length_c   1.000
_cell.angle_alpha   90.00
_cell.angle_beta   90.00
_cell.angle_gamma   90.00
#
_symmetry.space_group_name_H-M   'P 1'
#
loop_
_entity.id
_entity.type
_entity.pdbx_description
1 polymer ?
#
loop_
_entity_poly.entity_id
_entity_poly.type
_entity_poly.pdbx_seq_one_letter_code
_entity_poly.pdbx_strand_id
1 'polypeptide(L)'
;MEIKNFIEELEWRGMIHTIMPGAKEQLEKEMTTAYLGIDPTADSLHIGHLVGVMILKHFQLCGHRPIALVGGATGMIGDPSGKSQERNLLDEATLRRNQDAIKRQLSKLIDFDSPAPNAALMVNNYDWMKEFSFLDFIRDIGKLITVNYMMAKDSVKKRFSGEGDGMSFTEFSYQLVQGYDFMHLYEKYGCRVQLGGSDQWGNITTGTELIRRKLGGEAYAITCPLITKADGTKFGKTESGNVWLDARYTSPYRFYQFWLNVSDDDAKRYIKIFTLLDRATIEALIAEHDAAPHLRTLQKRLAEEVTVMIHSRAEYDKAVEASQILFGGATSDTLRRLDEQTLLQVFEGVPQFTVARAELGMPFVDLCAAATQIFPSKGECRKMVQGGGVALNKEKVADAMRPVTEADLIAGKYLLVQRGKKNYYLVTVE
;
A
#
# COMPACT_ATOMS: atom_id res chain seq x y z
N MET A 1 -9.01 -9.16 -29.35
CA MET A 1 -8.07 -8.45 -28.43
C MET A 1 -6.69 -9.02 -28.70
N GLU A 2 -5.71 -8.16 -28.90
CA GLU A 2 -4.32 -8.59 -29.13
C GLU A 2 -3.71 -9.03 -27.78
N ILE A 3 -3.08 -10.22 -27.77
CA ILE A 3 -2.35 -10.73 -26.62
C ILE A 3 -0.93 -10.18 -26.69
N LYS A 4 -0.52 -9.42 -25.66
CA LYS A 4 0.84 -8.92 -25.51
C LYS A 4 1.65 -9.87 -24.64
N ASN A 5 2.97 -9.84 -24.78
CA ASN A 5 3.85 -10.69 -24.00
C ASN A 5 3.93 -10.23 -22.54
N PHE A 6 3.12 -10.85 -21.69
CA PHE A 6 3.04 -10.56 -20.27
C PHE A 6 4.34 -10.88 -19.52
N ILE A 7 5.00 -11.98 -19.89
CA ILE A 7 6.26 -12.39 -19.23
C ILE A 7 7.36 -11.36 -19.52
N GLU A 8 7.52 -10.94 -20.76
CA GLU A 8 8.51 -9.93 -21.14
C GLU A 8 8.27 -8.59 -20.43
N GLU A 9 7.01 -8.17 -20.33
CA GLU A 9 6.63 -6.96 -19.60
C GLU A 9 7.03 -7.03 -18.13
N LEU A 10 6.75 -8.14 -17.45
CA LEU A 10 7.10 -8.30 -16.04
C LEU A 10 8.59 -8.52 -15.81
N GLU A 11 9.30 -9.22 -16.69
CA GLU A 11 10.77 -9.41 -16.63
C GLU A 11 11.46 -8.06 -16.71
N TRP A 12 11.07 -7.21 -17.66
CA TRP A 12 11.63 -5.87 -17.80
C TRP A 12 11.37 -5.01 -16.57
N ARG A 13 10.18 -5.13 -15.95
CA ARG A 13 9.84 -4.42 -14.72
C ARG A 13 10.53 -4.97 -13.47
N GLY A 14 11.21 -6.11 -13.56
CA GLY A 14 11.81 -6.79 -12.41
C GLY A 14 10.78 -7.45 -11.48
N MET A 15 9.64 -7.85 -12.03
CA MET A 15 8.52 -8.43 -11.30
C MET A 15 8.42 -9.95 -11.45
N ILE A 16 9.41 -10.61 -12.02
CA ILE A 16 9.48 -12.08 -12.13
C ILE A 16 10.54 -12.63 -11.15
N HIS A 17 10.14 -13.63 -10.37
CA HIS A 17 11.05 -14.43 -9.54
C HIS A 17 11.19 -15.84 -10.10
N THR A 18 10.07 -16.54 -10.31
CA THR A 18 10.08 -17.90 -10.83
C THR A 18 8.88 -18.12 -11.76
N ILE A 19 9.14 -18.76 -12.90
CA ILE A 19 8.13 -19.17 -13.86
C ILE A 19 8.18 -20.69 -13.97
N MET A 20 7.04 -21.36 -13.77
CA MET A 20 6.93 -22.79 -13.99
C MET A 20 7.05 -23.12 -15.50
N PRO A 21 7.82 -24.14 -15.89
CA PRO A 21 7.89 -24.57 -17.28
C PRO A 21 6.51 -24.78 -17.91
N GLY A 22 6.31 -24.31 -19.15
CA GLY A 22 5.03 -24.36 -19.86
C GLY A 22 4.14 -23.12 -19.64
N ALA A 23 4.40 -22.29 -18.62
CA ALA A 23 3.59 -21.12 -18.34
C ALA A 23 3.69 -20.05 -19.44
N LYS A 24 4.90 -19.83 -19.98
CA LYS A 24 5.14 -18.87 -21.06
C LYS A 24 4.40 -19.28 -22.33
N GLU A 25 4.54 -20.52 -22.71
CA GLU A 25 3.89 -21.10 -23.90
C GLU A 25 2.36 -21.03 -23.78
N GLN A 26 1.80 -21.27 -22.59
CA GLN A 26 0.37 -21.14 -22.34
C GLN A 26 -0.10 -19.69 -22.54
N LEU A 27 0.64 -18.70 -22.03
CA LEU A 27 0.28 -17.30 -22.14
C LEU A 27 0.44 -16.74 -23.57
N GLU A 28 1.40 -17.24 -24.34
CA GLU A 28 1.58 -16.84 -25.73
C GLU A 28 0.55 -17.49 -26.67
N LYS A 29 0.00 -18.63 -26.28
CA LYS A 29 -0.91 -19.41 -27.12
C LYS A 29 -2.32 -18.81 -27.18
N GLU A 30 -2.87 -18.37 -26.04
CA GLU A 30 -4.27 -17.98 -25.96
C GLU A 30 -4.52 -17.03 -24.76
N MET A 31 -5.68 -16.34 -24.79
CA MET A 31 -6.15 -15.62 -23.60
C MET A 31 -6.27 -16.61 -22.44
N THR A 32 -5.48 -16.40 -21.43
CA THR A 32 -5.40 -17.26 -20.25
C THR A 32 -6.05 -16.60 -19.05
N THR A 33 -6.71 -17.40 -18.21
CA THR A 33 -7.20 -16.95 -16.92
C THR A 33 -6.17 -17.25 -15.84
N ALA A 34 -5.83 -16.22 -15.03
CA ALA A 34 -4.96 -16.39 -13.86
C ALA A 34 -5.60 -15.78 -12.61
N TYR A 35 -5.21 -16.27 -11.44
CA TYR A 35 -5.67 -15.69 -10.19
C TYR A 35 -4.53 -15.30 -9.25
N LEU A 36 -4.84 -14.34 -8.39
CA LEU A 36 -4.03 -13.96 -7.24
C LEU A 36 -4.92 -13.89 -6.01
N GLY A 37 -4.50 -14.53 -4.92
CA GLY A 37 -5.21 -14.55 -3.65
C GLY A 37 -4.81 -13.38 -2.76
N ILE A 38 -5.80 -12.80 -2.09
CA ILE A 38 -5.66 -11.71 -1.12
C ILE A 38 -6.46 -12.06 0.12
N ASP A 39 -5.78 -12.30 1.24
CA ASP A 39 -6.44 -12.52 2.53
C ASP A 39 -6.97 -11.18 3.08
N PRO A 40 -8.29 -11.07 3.39
CA PRO A 40 -8.92 -9.83 3.82
C PRO A 40 -8.68 -9.53 5.30
N THR A 41 -7.41 -9.40 5.69
CA THR A 41 -6.99 -9.19 7.09
C THR A 41 -7.30 -7.80 7.64
N ALA A 42 -7.69 -6.86 6.78
CA ALA A 42 -8.15 -5.51 7.11
C ALA A 42 -9.14 -5.03 6.04
N ASP A 43 -9.88 -3.96 6.34
CA ASP A 43 -10.79 -3.30 5.40
C ASP A 43 -10.08 -2.33 4.44
N SER A 44 -8.77 -2.48 4.29
CA SER A 44 -7.96 -1.79 3.30
C SER A 44 -6.77 -2.63 2.87
N LEU A 45 -6.37 -2.46 1.62
CA LEU A 45 -5.06 -2.87 1.12
C LEU A 45 -4.01 -1.86 1.58
N HIS A 46 -2.76 -2.29 1.67
CA HIS A 46 -1.59 -1.44 1.85
C HIS A 46 -0.65 -1.57 0.64
N ILE A 47 0.37 -0.71 0.55
CA ILE A 47 1.27 -0.69 -0.62
C ILE A 47 2.01 -2.02 -0.88
N GLY A 48 2.16 -2.87 0.13
CA GLY A 48 2.69 -4.23 -0.08
C GLY A 48 1.79 -5.10 -0.95
N HIS A 49 0.46 -4.95 -0.83
CA HIS A 49 -0.51 -5.64 -1.71
C HIS A 49 -0.53 -5.03 -3.11
N LEU A 50 -0.14 -3.75 -3.26
CA LEU A 50 -0.19 -3.05 -4.54
C LEU A 50 0.66 -3.75 -5.61
N VAL A 51 1.74 -4.44 -5.22
CA VAL A 51 2.55 -5.27 -6.15
C VAL A 51 1.67 -6.31 -6.85
N GLY A 52 0.90 -7.09 -6.08
CA GLY A 52 -0.02 -8.09 -6.62
C GLY A 52 -1.11 -7.47 -7.49
N VAL A 53 -1.64 -6.31 -7.09
CA VAL A 53 -2.63 -5.57 -7.88
C VAL A 53 -2.04 -5.11 -9.22
N MET A 54 -0.80 -4.62 -9.23
CA MET A 54 -0.10 -4.23 -10.46
C MET A 54 0.15 -5.43 -11.38
N ILE A 55 0.46 -6.60 -10.83
CA ILE A 55 0.59 -7.85 -11.63
C ILE A 55 -0.74 -8.19 -12.30
N LEU A 56 -1.87 -8.17 -11.56
CA LEU A 56 -3.19 -8.40 -12.13
C LEU A 56 -3.55 -7.35 -13.19
N LYS A 57 -3.18 -6.08 -12.95
CA LYS A 57 -3.40 -4.99 -13.91
C LYS A 57 -2.63 -5.21 -15.21
N HIS A 58 -1.34 -5.53 -15.12
CA HIS A 58 -0.53 -5.84 -16.32
C HIS A 58 -1.04 -7.10 -17.03
N PHE A 59 -1.49 -8.11 -16.28
CA PHE A 59 -2.10 -9.31 -16.85
C PHE A 59 -3.33 -8.97 -17.71
N GLN A 60 -4.21 -8.10 -17.18
CA GLN A 60 -5.37 -7.62 -17.91
C GLN A 60 -4.99 -6.78 -19.13
N LEU A 61 -4.02 -5.85 -18.99
CA LEU A 61 -3.53 -5.02 -20.09
C LEU A 61 -2.86 -5.82 -21.22
N CYS A 62 -2.28 -6.98 -20.88
CA CYS A 62 -1.71 -7.91 -21.86
C CYS A 62 -2.77 -8.78 -22.53
N GLY A 63 -4.06 -8.59 -22.26
CA GLY A 63 -5.15 -9.31 -22.94
C GLY A 63 -5.62 -10.59 -22.24
N HIS A 64 -5.11 -10.87 -21.04
CA HIS A 64 -5.49 -12.02 -20.25
C HIS A 64 -6.56 -11.69 -19.22
N ARG A 65 -7.24 -12.70 -18.67
CA ARG A 65 -8.33 -12.54 -17.71
C ARG A 65 -7.86 -12.74 -16.27
N PRO A 66 -7.80 -11.69 -15.42
CA PRO A 66 -7.46 -11.83 -14.02
C PRO A 66 -8.66 -12.27 -13.16
N ILE A 67 -8.38 -13.07 -12.13
CA ILE A 67 -9.28 -13.35 -11.02
C ILE A 67 -8.63 -12.81 -9.75
N ALA A 68 -9.31 -11.92 -9.04
CA ALA A 68 -8.96 -11.53 -7.69
C ALA A 68 -9.72 -12.45 -6.72
N LEU A 69 -9.00 -13.37 -6.06
CA LEU A 69 -9.57 -14.24 -5.05
C LEU A 69 -9.43 -13.58 -3.69
N VAL A 70 -10.56 -13.32 -3.04
CA VAL A 70 -10.56 -12.91 -1.63
C VAL A 70 -10.59 -14.14 -0.74
N GLY A 71 -9.59 -14.24 0.11
CA GLY A 71 -9.40 -15.40 1.00
C GLY A 71 -10.31 -15.37 2.22
N GLY A 72 -11.63 -15.48 2.05
CA GLY A 72 -12.56 -15.56 3.18
C GLY A 72 -12.31 -16.79 4.04
N ALA A 73 -12.16 -17.98 3.46
CA ALA A 73 -11.83 -19.20 4.19
C ALA A 73 -10.36 -19.20 4.65
N THR A 74 -9.42 -18.85 3.78
CA THR A 74 -7.99 -18.80 4.12
C THR A 74 -7.68 -17.73 5.16
N GLY A 75 -8.42 -16.63 5.20
CA GLY A 75 -8.34 -15.60 6.25
C GLY A 75 -8.78 -16.09 7.62
N MET A 76 -9.65 -17.12 7.69
CA MET A 76 -10.02 -17.80 8.94
C MET A 76 -8.96 -18.80 9.42
N ILE A 77 -8.05 -19.22 8.55
CA ILE A 77 -6.98 -20.19 8.87
C ILE A 77 -5.67 -19.45 9.13
N GLY A 78 -5.33 -18.51 8.28
CA GLY A 78 -4.09 -17.73 8.35
C GLY A 78 -2.91 -18.39 7.65
N ASP A 79 -2.37 -17.71 6.61
CA ASP A 79 -1.21 -18.15 5.85
C ASP A 79 0.07 -18.16 6.70
N PRO A 80 0.74 -19.30 6.87
CA PRO A 80 1.99 -19.42 7.62
C PRO A 80 3.22 -18.94 6.82
N SER A 81 3.11 -18.70 5.52
CA SER A 81 4.24 -18.37 4.64
C SER A 81 4.92 -17.07 5.08
N GLY A 82 6.25 -17.14 5.26
CA GLY A 82 7.07 -16.00 5.66
C GLY A 82 6.84 -15.48 7.09
N LYS A 83 6.19 -16.28 7.98
CA LYS A 83 5.86 -15.88 9.35
C LYS A 83 6.37 -16.87 10.39
N SER A 84 6.62 -16.34 11.59
CA SER A 84 7.07 -17.09 12.76
C SER A 84 5.97 -17.32 13.80
N GLN A 85 4.84 -16.61 13.72
CA GLN A 85 3.73 -16.68 14.69
C GLN A 85 2.38 -16.88 14.00
N GLU A 86 1.46 -17.54 14.70
CA GLU A 86 0.08 -17.75 14.26
C GLU A 86 -0.71 -16.42 14.21
N ARG A 87 -1.68 -16.33 13.29
CA ARG A 87 -2.52 -15.14 13.13
C ARG A 87 -3.75 -15.19 14.04
N ASN A 88 -4.23 -14.00 14.43
CA ASN A 88 -5.58 -13.84 14.98
C ASN A 88 -6.62 -14.13 13.89
N LEU A 89 -7.56 -14.98 14.21
CA LEU A 89 -8.64 -15.38 13.30
C LEU A 89 -9.74 -14.30 13.29
N LEU A 90 -10.33 -14.06 12.11
CA LEU A 90 -11.42 -13.11 11.91
C LEU A 90 -12.76 -13.87 11.78
N ASP A 91 -13.85 -13.24 12.22
CA ASP A 91 -15.20 -13.76 11.99
C ASP A 91 -15.71 -13.47 10.56
N GLU A 92 -16.73 -14.21 10.11
CA GLU A 92 -17.28 -14.08 8.76
C GLU A 92 -17.79 -12.67 8.46
N ALA A 93 -18.45 -12.01 9.40
CA ALA A 93 -19.01 -10.67 9.18
C ALA A 93 -17.90 -9.65 8.93
N THR A 94 -16.80 -9.74 9.67
CA THR A 94 -15.61 -8.90 9.47
C THR A 94 -14.94 -9.19 8.12
N LEU A 95 -14.79 -10.47 7.75
CA LEU A 95 -14.22 -10.87 6.46
C LEU A 95 -15.06 -10.34 5.27
N ARG A 96 -16.40 -10.40 5.35
CA ARG A 96 -17.28 -9.86 4.31
C ARG A 96 -17.15 -8.34 4.19
N ARG A 97 -17.12 -7.60 5.30
CA ARG A 97 -16.88 -6.15 5.28
C ARG A 97 -15.53 -5.80 4.65
N ASN A 98 -14.50 -6.53 5.03
CA ASN A 98 -13.15 -6.33 4.46
C ASN A 98 -13.13 -6.64 2.96
N GLN A 99 -13.80 -7.71 2.53
CA GLN A 99 -13.95 -8.07 1.12
C GLN A 99 -14.55 -6.94 0.30
N ASP A 100 -15.67 -6.35 0.77
CA ASP A 100 -16.35 -5.27 0.06
C ASP A 100 -15.47 -4.01 -0.04
N ALA A 101 -14.71 -3.72 1.00
CA ALA A 101 -13.76 -2.61 1.00
C ALA A 101 -12.61 -2.84 0.01
N ILE A 102 -12.03 -4.05 -0.02
CA ILE A 102 -10.99 -4.45 -0.95
C ILE A 102 -11.51 -4.38 -2.40
N LYS A 103 -12.74 -4.85 -2.65
CA LYS A 103 -13.36 -4.76 -3.98
C LYS A 103 -13.39 -3.34 -4.50
N ARG A 104 -13.84 -2.39 -3.67
CA ARG A 104 -13.89 -0.97 -4.05
C ARG A 104 -12.51 -0.41 -4.40
N GLN A 105 -11.45 -0.85 -3.71
CA GLN A 105 -10.08 -0.42 -4.02
C GLN A 105 -9.57 -1.05 -5.32
N LEU A 106 -9.78 -2.34 -5.52
CA LEU A 106 -9.37 -3.04 -6.74
C LEU A 106 -10.07 -2.51 -7.99
N SER A 107 -11.36 -2.18 -7.89
CA SER A 107 -12.16 -1.66 -9.02
C SER A 107 -11.70 -0.30 -9.54
N LYS A 108 -10.82 0.41 -8.81
CA LYS A 108 -10.16 1.62 -9.32
C LYS A 108 -9.07 1.30 -10.36
N LEU A 109 -8.49 0.12 -10.31
CA LEU A 109 -7.34 -0.28 -11.10
C LEU A 109 -7.65 -1.36 -12.11
N ILE A 110 -8.49 -2.32 -11.74
CA ILE A 110 -8.82 -3.50 -12.51
C ILE A 110 -10.24 -3.37 -13.02
N ASP A 111 -10.46 -3.66 -14.28
CA ASP A 111 -11.77 -3.62 -14.92
C ASP A 111 -12.51 -4.94 -14.65
N PHE A 112 -13.58 -4.86 -13.85
CA PHE A 112 -14.47 -5.97 -13.51
C PHE A 112 -15.80 -5.93 -14.27
N ASP A 113 -16.18 -4.78 -14.82
CA ASP A 113 -17.55 -4.50 -15.19
C ASP A 113 -17.77 -4.32 -16.70
N SER A 114 -16.71 -4.21 -17.48
CA SER A 114 -16.83 -4.04 -18.93
C SER A 114 -17.27 -5.34 -19.62
N PRO A 115 -17.83 -5.25 -20.84
CA PRO A 115 -18.19 -6.40 -21.65
C PRO A 115 -16.95 -7.08 -22.31
N ALA A 116 -15.75 -6.66 -21.99
CA ALA A 116 -14.53 -7.23 -22.57
C ALA A 116 -14.38 -8.72 -22.17
N PRO A 117 -13.90 -9.58 -23.06
CA PRO A 117 -13.73 -11.00 -22.76
C PRO A 117 -12.75 -11.27 -21.63
N ASN A 118 -11.84 -10.35 -21.37
CA ASN A 118 -10.87 -10.38 -20.27
C ASN A 118 -11.24 -9.49 -19.09
N ALA A 119 -12.51 -9.07 -18.97
CA ALA A 119 -13.00 -8.46 -17.74
C ALA A 119 -12.72 -9.36 -16.56
N ALA A 120 -12.21 -8.77 -15.47
CA ALA A 120 -11.78 -9.52 -14.29
C ALA A 120 -12.96 -10.14 -13.54
N LEU A 121 -12.67 -11.16 -12.76
CA LEU A 121 -13.61 -11.72 -11.80
C LEU A 121 -13.11 -11.48 -10.37
N MET A 122 -14.06 -11.28 -9.46
CA MET A 122 -13.80 -11.35 -8.03
C MET A 122 -14.57 -12.50 -7.43
N VAL A 123 -13.87 -13.36 -6.69
CA VAL A 123 -14.43 -14.54 -6.04
C VAL A 123 -13.99 -14.60 -4.57
N ASN A 124 -14.73 -15.34 -3.75
CA ASN A 124 -14.38 -15.59 -2.36
C ASN A 124 -14.32 -17.10 -2.11
N ASN A 125 -13.20 -17.58 -1.63
CA ASN A 125 -13.02 -19.01 -1.38
C ASN A 125 -13.90 -19.55 -0.25
N TYR A 126 -14.44 -18.71 0.62
CA TYR A 126 -15.43 -19.12 1.62
C TYR A 126 -16.70 -19.69 0.95
N ASP A 127 -17.08 -19.20 -0.23
CA ASP A 127 -18.33 -19.61 -0.90
C ASP A 127 -18.33 -21.10 -1.28
N TRP A 128 -17.18 -21.69 -1.57
CA TRP A 128 -17.07 -23.12 -1.85
C TRP A 128 -16.49 -23.94 -0.69
N MET A 129 -15.64 -23.34 0.16
CA MET A 129 -15.05 -24.05 1.28
C MET A 129 -16.03 -24.37 2.38
N LYS A 130 -17.03 -23.50 2.63
CA LYS A 130 -18.08 -23.72 3.63
C LYS A 130 -18.96 -24.94 3.35
N GLU A 131 -19.01 -25.38 2.09
CA GLU A 131 -19.81 -26.54 1.68
C GLU A 131 -19.11 -27.89 2.01
N PHE A 132 -17.82 -27.86 2.31
CA PHE A 132 -17.09 -29.06 2.70
C PHE A 132 -17.32 -29.41 4.18
N SER A 133 -17.70 -30.70 4.43
CA SER A 133 -17.45 -31.27 5.74
C SER A 133 -15.95 -31.57 5.90
N PHE A 134 -15.46 -31.59 7.14
CA PHE A 134 -14.09 -31.97 7.44
C PHE A 134 -13.74 -33.36 6.88
N LEU A 135 -14.65 -34.32 7.00
CA LEU A 135 -14.44 -35.67 6.50
C LEU A 135 -14.36 -35.75 4.97
N ASP A 136 -15.23 -35.00 4.28
CA ASP A 136 -15.20 -34.95 2.83
C ASP A 136 -13.91 -34.32 2.30
N PHE A 137 -13.46 -33.22 2.92
CA PHE A 137 -12.20 -32.58 2.53
C PHE A 137 -10.99 -33.50 2.69
N ILE A 138 -10.88 -34.20 3.84
CA ILE A 138 -9.79 -35.15 4.09
C ILE A 138 -9.86 -36.34 3.10
N ARG A 139 -11.06 -36.89 2.88
CA ARG A 139 -11.25 -38.02 1.99
C ARG A 139 -10.93 -37.67 0.54
N ASP A 140 -11.38 -36.51 0.04
CA ASP A 140 -11.38 -36.21 -1.38
C ASP A 140 -10.17 -35.37 -1.83
N ILE A 141 -9.61 -34.59 -0.92
CA ILE A 141 -8.45 -33.74 -1.17
C ILE A 141 -7.23 -34.22 -0.41
N GLY A 142 -7.35 -34.47 0.89
CA GLY A 142 -6.21 -34.83 1.74
C GLY A 142 -5.45 -36.05 1.27
N LYS A 143 -6.13 -37.09 0.75
CA LYS A 143 -5.49 -38.30 0.24
C LYS A 143 -4.65 -38.08 -1.04
N LEU A 144 -4.86 -36.97 -1.74
CA LEU A 144 -4.15 -36.71 -3.01
C LEU A 144 -2.74 -36.18 -2.80
N ILE A 145 -2.45 -35.60 -1.65
CA ILE A 145 -1.15 -35.01 -1.30
C ILE A 145 -0.57 -35.75 -0.11
N THR A 146 0.64 -36.29 -0.24
CA THR A 146 1.29 -36.99 0.87
C THR A 146 1.85 -36.04 1.91
N VAL A 147 1.90 -36.45 3.17
CA VAL A 147 2.53 -35.69 4.26
C VAL A 147 3.99 -35.37 3.91
N ASN A 148 4.73 -36.33 3.33
CA ASN A 148 6.11 -36.09 2.91
C ASN A 148 6.24 -34.95 1.88
N TYR A 149 5.31 -34.85 0.95
CA TYR A 149 5.26 -33.74 0.00
C TYR A 149 5.03 -32.40 0.72
N MET A 150 4.11 -32.37 1.66
CA MET A 150 3.80 -31.16 2.46
C MET A 150 4.98 -30.75 3.34
N MET A 151 5.63 -31.70 3.99
CA MET A 151 6.81 -31.48 4.83
C MET A 151 8.04 -30.99 4.05
N ALA A 152 8.12 -31.31 2.76
CA ALA A 152 9.23 -30.89 1.90
C ALA A 152 9.19 -29.38 1.53
N LYS A 153 8.11 -28.68 1.81
CA LYS A 153 7.99 -27.24 1.51
C LYS A 153 8.90 -26.41 2.43
N ASP A 154 9.54 -25.38 1.90
CA ASP A 154 10.49 -24.54 2.67
C ASP A 154 9.85 -23.82 3.84
N SER A 155 8.60 -23.35 3.68
CA SER A 155 7.82 -22.73 4.76
C SER A 155 7.58 -23.69 5.93
N VAL A 156 7.37 -24.97 5.64
CA VAL A 156 7.18 -26.02 6.65
C VAL A 156 8.51 -26.41 7.28
N LYS A 157 9.54 -26.71 6.46
CA LYS A 157 10.87 -27.09 6.97
C LYS A 157 11.43 -26.11 7.99
N LYS A 158 11.34 -24.79 7.71
CA LYS A 158 11.83 -23.74 8.60
C LYS A 158 11.17 -23.78 9.97
N ARG A 159 9.87 -24.11 10.05
CA ARG A 159 9.13 -24.20 11.33
C ARG A 159 9.49 -25.44 12.16
N PHE A 160 9.97 -26.51 11.51
CA PHE A 160 10.38 -27.76 12.16
C PHE A 160 11.89 -27.83 12.42
N SER A 161 12.71 -26.92 11.94
CA SER A 161 14.17 -26.90 12.15
C SER A 161 14.62 -26.33 13.50
N GLY A 162 13.71 -26.04 14.40
CA GLY A 162 14.03 -25.60 15.79
C GLY A 162 14.15 -24.09 15.98
N GLU A 163 13.88 -23.28 14.95
CA GLU A 163 13.93 -21.82 15.02
C GLU A 163 12.56 -21.15 15.35
N GLY A 164 11.57 -21.91 15.85
CA GLY A 164 10.24 -21.40 16.15
C GLY A 164 9.37 -22.34 16.97
N ASP A 165 8.16 -21.88 17.34
CA ASP A 165 7.18 -22.57 18.20
C ASP A 165 6.49 -23.79 17.55
N GLY A 166 7.04 -24.36 16.47
CA GLY A 166 6.41 -25.41 15.69
C GLY A 166 5.32 -24.87 14.75
N MET A 167 4.42 -25.74 14.28
CA MET A 167 3.34 -25.40 13.36
C MET A 167 2.06 -26.12 13.81
N SER A 168 0.95 -25.40 13.93
CA SER A 168 -0.34 -26.00 14.22
C SER A 168 -0.86 -26.82 13.03
N PHE A 169 -1.78 -27.74 13.28
CA PHE A 169 -2.46 -28.48 12.23
C PHE A 169 -3.19 -27.53 11.28
N THR A 170 -3.75 -26.44 11.79
CA THR A 170 -4.43 -25.39 11.02
C THR A 170 -3.46 -24.75 10.01
N GLU A 171 -2.30 -24.29 10.48
CA GLU A 171 -1.26 -23.72 9.60
C GLU A 171 -0.73 -24.75 8.59
N PHE A 172 -0.51 -26.01 9.03
CA PHE A 172 -0.02 -27.08 8.17
C PHE A 172 -0.98 -27.42 7.03
N SER A 173 -2.29 -27.40 7.31
CA SER A 173 -3.34 -27.68 6.34
C SER A 173 -3.61 -26.54 5.34
N TYR A 174 -3.13 -25.31 5.63
CA TYR A 174 -3.35 -24.14 4.78
C TYR A 174 -2.98 -24.39 3.31
N GLN A 175 -1.84 -25.05 3.06
CA GLN A 175 -1.40 -25.35 1.69
C GLN A 175 -2.38 -26.24 0.90
N LEU A 176 -3.17 -27.09 1.59
CA LEU A 176 -4.20 -27.90 0.94
C LEU A 176 -5.43 -27.06 0.60
N VAL A 177 -5.80 -26.12 1.45
CA VAL A 177 -6.94 -25.21 1.23
C VAL A 177 -6.66 -24.31 0.04
N GLN A 178 -5.51 -23.64 0.02
CA GLN A 178 -5.10 -22.81 -1.13
C GLN A 178 -4.90 -23.64 -2.40
N GLY A 179 -4.37 -24.87 -2.28
CA GLY A 179 -4.23 -25.79 -3.41
C GLY A 179 -5.59 -26.20 -3.99
N TYR A 180 -6.60 -26.42 -3.13
CA TYR A 180 -7.96 -26.68 -3.56
C TYR A 180 -8.59 -25.48 -4.25
N ASP A 181 -8.35 -24.25 -3.78
CA ASP A 181 -8.81 -23.03 -4.45
C ASP A 181 -8.35 -23.01 -5.92
N PHE A 182 -7.07 -23.31 -6.17
CA PHE A 182 -6.56 -23.36 -7.53
C PHE A 182 -7.27 -24.43 -8.38
N MET A 183 -7.45 -25.60 -7.82
CA MET A 183 -8.15 -26.68 -8.53
C MET A 183 -9.62 -26.32 -8.80
N HIS A 184 -10.34 -25.72 -7.84
CA HIS A 184 -11.70 -25.23 -8.01
C HIS A 184 -11.80 -24.18 -9.14
N LEU A 185 -10.88 -23.21 -9.13
CA LEU A 185 -10.84 -22.17 -10.16
C LEU A 185 -10.46 -22.72 -11.54
N TYR A 186 -9.63 -23.76 -11.58
CA TYR A 186 -9.32 -24.47 -12.81
C TYR A 186 -10.56 -25.14 -13.40
N GLU A 187 -11.30 -25.90 -12.60
CA GLU A 187 -12.53 -26.58 -13.04
C GLU A 187 -13.64 -25.59 -13.42
N LYS A 188 -13.87 -24.57 -12.58
CA LYS A 188 -15.01 -23.69 -12.71
C LYS A 188 -14.82 -22.56 -13.73
N TYR A 189 -13.60 -22.02 -13.84
CA TYR A 189 -13.31 -20.82 -14.62
C TYR A 189 -12.21 -21.00 -15.65
N GLY A 190 -11.68 -22.21 -15.83
CA GLY A 190 -10.56 -22.47 -16.72
C GLY A 190 -9.28 -21.76 -16.32
N CYS A 191 -9.11 -21.48 -15.02
CA CYS A 191 -7.95 -20.77 -14.49
C CYS A 191 -6.71 -21.66 -14.56
N ARG A 192 -5.73 -21.31 -15.39
CA ARG A 192 -4.54 -22.14 -15.63
C ARG A 192 -3.29 -21.63 -14.94
N VAL A 193 -3.30 -20.41 -14.43
CA VAL A 193 -2.11 -19.81 -13.81
C VAL A 193 -2.47 -19.28 -12.43
N GLN A 194 -1.63 -19.55 -11.44
CA GLN A 194 -1.65 -18.85 -10.15
C GLN A 194 -0.46 -17.90 -10.06
N LEU A 195 -0.77 -16.66 -9.69
CA LEU A 195 0.19 -15.59 -9.46
C LEU A 195 0.38 -15.38 -7.95
N GLY A 196 1.59 -15.07 -7.50
CA GLY A 196 1.84 -14.82 -6.08
C GLY A 196 3.24 -14.30 -5.80
N GLY A 197 3.54 -14.00 -4.54
CA GLY A 197 4.90 -13.71 -4.08
C GLY A 197 5.78 -14.98 -4.08
N SER A 198 7.09 -14.81 -4.04
CA SER A 198 8.03 -15.94 -4.02
C SER A 198 7.87 -16.85 -2.78
N ASP A 199 7.35 -16.30 -1.67
CA ASP A 199 6.98 -17.05 -0.48
C ASP A 199 5.79 -17.99 -0.67
N GLN A 200 4.97 -17.77 -1.70
CA GLN A 200 3.79 -18.56 -2.04
C GLN A 200 4.08 -19.78 -2.92
N TRP A 201 5.32 -19.97 -3.41
CA TRP A 201 5.66 -21.04 -4.34
C TRP A 201 5.22 -22.43 -3.86
N GLY A 202 5.40 -22.71 -2.55
CA GLY A 202 5.01 -23.97 -1.94
C GLY A 202 3.50 -24.24 -2.00
N ASN A 203 2.70 -23.23 -1.66
CA ASN A 203 1.25 -23.32 -1.71
C ASN A 203 0.75 -23.44 -3.15
N ILE A 204 1.28 -22.63 -4.07
CA ILE A 204 0.88 -22.62 -5.49
C ILE A 204 1.15 -24.00 -6.13
N THR A 205 2.34 -24.55 -5.91
CA THR A 205 2.70 -25.86 -6.47
C THR A 205 1.90 -27.02 -5.87
N THR A 206 1.33 -26.87 -4.69
CA THR A 206 0.36 -27.84 -4.15
C THR A 206 -0.91 -27.85 -5.00
N GLY A 207 -1.37 -26.68 -5.46
CA GLY A 207 -2.52 -26.57 -6.36
C GLY A 207 -2.26 -27.19 -7.73
N THR A 208 -1.10 -26.93 -8.35
CA THR A 208 -0.74 -27.56 -9.63
C THR A 208 -0.68 -29.08 -9.51
N GLU A 209 -0.18 -29.60 -8.39
CA GLU A 209 -0.12 -31.05 -8.13
C GLU A 209 -1.51 -31.66 -7.91
N LEU A 210 -2.43 -30.97 -7.23
CA LEU A 210 -3.82 -31.40 -7.08
C LEU A 210 -4.52 -31.48 -8.43
N ILE A 211 -4.37 -30.47 -9.28
CA ILE A 211 -4.92 -30.45 -10.64
C ILE A 211 -4.40 -31.62 -11.45
N ARG A 212 -3.08 -31.84 -11.43
CA ARG A 212 -2.46 -32.96 -12.13
C ARG A 212 -2.98 -34.31 -11.64
N ARG A 213 -3.05 -34.53 -10.33
CA ARG A 213 -3.43 -35.84 -9.76
C ARG A 213 -4.91 -36.16 -9.90
N LYS A 214 -5.78 -35.17 -9.66
CA LYS A 214 -7.22 -35.39 -9.64
C LYS A 214 -7.86 -35.23 -11.02
N LEU A 215 -7.39 -34.25 -11.81
CA LEU A 215 -8.01 -33.87 -13.07
C LEU A 215 -7.21 -34.27 -14.31
N GLY A 216 -5.95 -34.73 -14.15
CA GLY A 216 -5.05 -35.01 -15.27
C GLY A 216 -4.71 -33.74 -16.09
N GLY A 217 -4.96 -32.57 -15.53
CA GLY A 217 -4.78 -31.29 -16.21
C GLY A 217 -3.39 -30.66 -15.96
N GLU A 218 -3.13 -29.58 -16.68
CA GLU A 218 -1.90 -28.78 -16.54
C GLU A 218 -2.24 -27.37 -16.07
N ALA A 219 -1.54 -26.91 -15.03
CA ALA A 219 -1.65 -25.58 -14.49
C ALA A 219 -0.27 -25.10 -14.03
N TYR A 220 -0.09 -23.78 -13.96
CA TYR A 220 1.22 -23.17 -13.86
C TYR A 220 1.30 -22.16 -12.72
N ALA A 221 2.52 -21.98 -12.21
CA ALA A 221 2.87 -21.02 -11.18
C ALA A 221 3.77 -19.94 -11.77
N ILE A 222 3.48 -18.67 -11.43
CA ILE A 222 4.36 -17.53 -11.69
C ILE A 222 4.47 -16.75 -10.39
N THR A 223 5.69 -16.53 -9.92
CA THR A 223 5.93 -15.78 -8.70
C THR A 223 6.75 -14.53 -8.96
N CYS A 224 6.45 -13.47 -8.17
CA CYS A 224 7.22 -12.24 -8.13
C CYS A 224 8.13 -12.20 -6.90
N PRO A 225 9.24 -11.43 -6.94
CA PRO A 225 10.08 -11.24 -5.78
C PRO A 225 9.31 -10.49 -4.67
N LEU A 226 9.62 -10.80 -3.42
CA LEU A 226 9.18 -9.99 -2.30
C LEU A 226 9.87 -8.62 -2.37
N ILE A 227 9.08 -7.56 -2.34
CA ILE A 227 9.62 -6.21 -2.42
C ILE A 227 10.19 -5.80 -1.07
N THR A 228 11.45 -5.42 -1.08
CA THR A 228 12.18 -4.82 0.04
C THR A 228 12.67 -3.43 -0.35
N LYS A 229 13.01 -2.60 0.62
CA LYS A 229 13.77 -1.38 0.35
C LYS A 229 15.20 -1.74 -0.04
N ALA A 230 15.94 -0.78 -0.62
CA ALA A 230 17.33 -0.97 -1.01
C ALA A 230 18.25 -1.32 0.19
N ASP A 231 17.89 -0.88 1.39
CA ASP A 231 18.57 -1.22 2.65
C ASP A 231 18.22 -2.63 3.20
N GLY A 232 17.40 -3.40 2.49
CA GLY A 232 16.93 -4.74 2.88
C GLY A 232 15.77 -4.75 3.87
N THR A 233 15.30 -3.61 4.34
CA THR A 233 14.14 -3.54 5.25
C THR A 233 12.82 -3.79 4.52
N LYS A 234 11.76 -4.11 5.28
CA LYS A 234 10.44 -4.42 4.71
C LYS A 234 9.85 -3.20 4.02
N PHE A 235 9.44 -3.38 2.75
CA PHE A 235 8.67 -2.39 2.02
C PHE A 235 7.29 -2.17 2.64
N GLY A 236 6.83 -0.91 2.63
CA GLY A 236 5.48 -0.57 3.05
C GLY A 236 5.26 -0.41 4.55
N LYS A 237 6.31 -0.57 5.35
CA LYS A 237 6.29 -0.25 6.78
C LYS A 237 7.06 1.03 7.06
N THR A 238 6.45 1.90 7.87
CA THR A 238 7.06 3.09 8.47
C THR A 238 7.10 2.90 9.98
N GLU A 239 7.70 3.84 10.71
CA GLU A 239 7.64 3.85 12.18
C GLU A 239 6.19 3.90 12.71
N SER A 240 5.27 4.52 11.96
CA SER A 240 3.84 4.60 12.25
C SER A 240 3.02 3.41 11.73
N GLY A 241 3.64 2.35 11.19
CA GLY A 241 2.96 1.15 10.71
C GLY A 241 2.88 1.03 9.18
N ASN A 242 1.83 0.38 8.69
CA ASN A 242 1.62 0.17 7.25
C ASN A 242 1.19 1.45 6.53
N VAL A 243 1.65 1.61 5.28
CA VAL A 243 1.12 2.64 4.37
C VAL A 243 -0.09 2.06 3.63
N TRP A 244 -1.27 2.54 3.98
CA TRP A 244 -2.55 2.04 3.50
C TRP A 244 -3.00 2.74 2.21
N LEU A 245 -3.79 2.04 1.40
CA LEU A 245 -4.41 2.62 0.19
C LEU A 245 -5.67 3.43 0.52
N ASP A 246 -6.29 3.19 1.68
CA ASP A 246 -7.46 3.95 2.13
C ASP A 246 -7.03 5.25 2.82
N ALA A 247 -7.60 6.37 2.38
CA ALA A 247 -7.33 7.70 2.92
C ALA A 247 -7.70 7.85 4.41
N ARG A 248 -8.57 6.99 4.95
CA ARG A 248 -8.91 6.94 6.38
C ARG A 248 -7.73 6.54 7.26
N TYR A 249 -6.83 5.71 6.76
CA TYR A 249 -5.68 5.17 7.51
C TYR A 249 -4.36 5.83 7.13
N THR A 250 -4.15 6.15 5.87
CA THR A 250 -3.00 6.90 5.37
C THR A 250 -3.51 7.96 4.43
N SER A 251 -3.43 9.21 4.85
CA SER A 251 -3.92 10.30 4.00
C SER A 251 -3.19 10.39 2.67
N PRO A 252 -3.81 10.99 1.64
CA PRO A 252 -3.16 11.26 0.38
C PRO A 252 -1.85 12.03 0.51
N TYR A 253 -1.76 12.96 1.46
CA TYR A 253 -0.52 13.69 1.76
C TYR A 253 0.59 12.76 2.28
N ARG A 254 0.32 11.92 3.29
CA ARG A 254 1.29 10.95 3.82
C ARG A 254 1.65 9.90 2.78
N PHE A 255 0.68 9.45 2.01
CA PHE A 255 0.87 8.52 0.90
C PHE A 255 1.82 9.11 -0.15
N TYR A 256 1.59 10.36 -0.57
CA TYR A 256 2.47 11.11 -1.46
C TYR A 256 3.88 11.26 -0.88
N GLN A 257 4.00 11.66 0.38
CA GLN A 257 5.29 11.83 1.05
C GLN A 257 6.10 10.53 1.13
N PHE A 258 5.43 9.39 1.33
CA PHE A 258 6.10 8.09 1.32
C PHE A 258 6.85 7.87 0.01
N TRP A 259 6.19 8.06 -1.13
CA TRP A 259 6.79 7.87 -2.45
C TRP A 259 7.82 8.94 -2.79
N LEU A 260 7.56 10.18 -2.38
CA LEU A 260 8.50 11.28 -2.60
C LEU A 260 9.82 11.05 -1.85
N ASN A 261 9.81 10.39 -0.70
CA ASN A 261 10.99 10.24 0.17
C ASN A 261 11.74 8.91 0.01
N VAL A 262 11.42 8.08 -0.96
CA VAL A 262 12.20 6.88 -1.25
C VAL A 262 13.62 7.23 -1.74
N SER A 263 14.57 6.31 -1.53
CA SER A 263 15.93 6.46 -2.04
C SER A 263 16.00 6.48 -3.57
N ASP A 264 17.11 6.93 -4.14
CA ASP A 264 17.27 6.94 -5.61
C ASP A 264 17.23 5.53 -6.19
N ASP A 265 17.84 4.56 -5.52
CA ASP A 265 17.82 3.15 -5.95
C ASP A 265 16.41 2.55 -5.88
N ASP A 266 15.67 2.86 -4.82
CA ASP A 266 14.26 2.44 -4.69
C ASP A 266 13.39 3.11 -5.75
N ALA A 267 13.58 4.39 -6.02
CA ALA A 267 12.81 5.10 -7.04
C ALA A 267 12.96 4.47 -8.43
N LYS A 268 14.19 4.06 -8.81
CA LYS A 268 14.48 3.37 -10.08
C LYS A 268 13.78 2.02 -10.20
N ARG A 269 13.63 1.31 -9.09
CA ARG A 269 12.92 0.03 -9.04
C ARG A 269 11.40 0.25 -9.01
N TYR A 270 10.94 1.14 -8.15
CA TYR A 270 9.51 1.32 -7.88
C TYR A 270 8.77 2.01 -9.04
N ILE A 271 9.43 2.88 -9.81
CA ILE A 271 8.83 3.48 -11.01
C ILE A 271 8.43 2.41 -12.04
N LYS A 272 9.20 1.32 -12.12
CA LYS A 272 8.88 0.17 -12.99
C LYS A 272 7.73 -0.66 -12.46
N ILE A 273 7.68 -0.88 -11.13
CA ILE A 273 6.74 -1.79 -10.49
C ILE A 273 5.36 -1.14 -10.29
N PHE A 274 5.33 0.11 -9.82
CA PHE A 274 4.11 0.76 -9.33
C PHE A 274 3.50 1.77 -10.29
N THR A 275 4.00 1.87 -11.53
CA THR A 275 3.41 2.75 -12.54
C THR A 275 3.01 2.01 -13.79
N LEU A 276 2.12 2.61 -14.57
CA LEU A 276 1.70 2.11 -15.88
C LEU A 276 2.43 2.81 -17.04
N LEU A 277 3.48 3.57 -16.73
CA LEU A 277 4.32 4.21 -17.73
C LEU A 277 4.99 3.17 -18.62
N ASP A 278 5.14 3.51 -19.90
CA ASP A 278 5.85 2.67 -20.86
C ASP A 278 7.37 2.68 -20.61
N ARG A 279 8.04 1.71 -21.20
CA ARG A 279 9.49 1.49 -21.02
C ARG A 279 10.32 2.70 -21.43
N ALA A 280 10.03 3.31 -22.59
CA ALA A 280 10.80 4.44 -23.12
C ALA A 280 10.69 5.65 -22.17
N THR A 281 9.48 5.92 -21.68
CA THR A 281 9.25 6.99 -20.71
C THR A 281 10.01 6.76 -19.41
N ILE A 282 10.00 5.53 -18.87
CA ILE A 282 10.71 5.21 -17.62
C ILE A 282 12.22 5.31 -17.82
N GLU A 283 12.76 4.79 -18.91
CA GLU A 283 14.20 4.86 -19.22
C GLU A 283 14.66 6.33 -19.36
N ALA A 284 13.88 7.18 -20.01
CA ALA A 284 14.17 8.61 -20.12
C ALA A 284 14.15 9.32 -18.75
N LEU A 285 13.17 9.02 -17.89
CA LEU A 285 13.08 9.57 -16.54
C LEU A 285 14.27 9.15 -15.65
N ILE A 286 14.72 7.90 -15.77
CA ILE A 286 15.89 7.40 -15.05
C ILE A 286 17.15 8.14 -15.53
N ALA A 287 17.34 8.32 -16.84
CA ALA A 287 18.48 9.02 -17.40
C ALA A 287 18.51 10.50 -16.97
N GLU A 288 17.35 11.18 -16.98
CA GLU A 288 17.22 12.55 -16.47
C GLU A 288 17.58 12.64 -14.99
N HIS A 289 17.06 11.71 -14.19
CA HIS A 289 17.33 11.65 -12.75
C HIS A 289 18.83 11.44 -12.47
N ASP A 290 19.49 10.52 -13.21
CA ASP A 290 20.92 10.22 -13.04
C ASP A 290 21.82 11.44 -13.37
N ALA A 291 21.38 12.29 -14.27
CA ALA A 291 22.10 13.52 -14.61
C ALA A 291 21.99 14.59 -13.49
N ALA A 292 20.92 14.61 -12.70
CA ALA A 292 20.69 15.60 -11.64
C ALA A 292 19.87 15.03 -10.47
N PRO A 293 20.41 14.06 -9.67
CA PRO A 293 19.64 13.36 -8.63
C PRO A 293 19.07 14.29 -7.56
N HIS A 294 19.75 15.41 -7.27
CA HIS A 294 19.32 16.39 -6.28
C HIS A 294 17.99 17.07 -6.61
N LEU A 295 17.55 17.04 -7.87
CA LEU A 295 16.24 17.56 -8.31
C LEU A 295 15.10 16.61 -7.96
N ARG A 296 15.41 15.34 -7.66
CA ARG A 296 14.46 14.28 -7.30
C ARG A 296 13.33 14.10 -8.32
N THR A 297 13.63 14.26 -9.60
CA THR A 297 12.66 14.20 -10.72
C THR A 297 11.95 12.84 -10.71
N LEU A 298 12.70 11.76 -10.53
CA LEU A 298 12.18 10.40 -10.53
C LEU A 298 11.20 10.14 -9.36
N GLN A 299 11.56 10.57 -8.13
CA GLN A 299 10.67 10.43 -6.98
C GLN A 299 9.40 11.26 -7.12
N LYS A 300 9.52 12.48 -7.66
CA LYS A 300 8.36 13.34 -7.92
C LYS A 300 7.39 12.69 -8.90
N ARG A 301 7.91 12.13 -10.00
CA ARG A 301 7.08 11.44 -10.99
C ARG A 301 6.47 10.16 -10.42
N LEU A 302 7.23 9.36 -9.69
CA LEU A 302 6.72 8.17 -9.00
C LEU A 302 5.58 8.53 -8.04
N ALA A 303 5.79 9.53 -7.19
CA ALA A 303 4.80 9.99 -6.23
C ALA A 303 3.54 10.54 -6.91
N GLU A 304 3.67 11.25 -8.04
CA GLU A 304 2.56 11.70 -8.86
C GLU A 304 1.75 10.52 -9.38
N GLU A 305 2.38 9.62 -10.15
CA GLU A 305 1.71 8.50 -10.79
C GLU A 305 0.95 7.63 -9.79
N VAL A 306 1.60 7.26 -8.69
CA VAL A 306 0.98 6.35 -7.72
C VAL A 306 -0.10 7.06 -6.89
N THR A 307 0.10 8.32 -6.52
CA THR A 307 -0.93 9.06 -5.75
C THR A 307 -2.16 9.35 -6.60
N VAL A 308 -1.99 9.75 -7.86
CA VAL A 308 -3.11 9.96 -8.79
C VAL A 308 -3.87 8.65 -9.03
N MET A 309 -3.16 7.56 -9.22
CA MET A 309 -3.74 6.24 -9.49
C MET A 309 -4.59 5.71 -8.32
N ILE A 310 -4.13 5.89 -7.08
CA ILE A 310 -4.79 5.34 -5.89
C ILE A 310 -5.86 6.30 -5.34
N HIS A 311 -5.57 7.58 -5.30
CA HIS A 311 -6.47 8.58 -4.73
C HIS A 311 -7.18 9.39 -5.82
N SER A 312 -6.53 10.41 -6.35
CA SER A 312 -6.99 11.19 -7.53
C SER A 312 -5.98 12.27 -7.88
N ARG A 313 -6.16 12.93 -9.03
CA ARG A 313 -5.41 14.15 -9.42
C ARG A 313 -5.61 15.27 -8.38
N ALA A 314 -6.84 15.50 -7.96
CA ALA A 314 -7.17 16.55 -7.00
C ALA A 314 -6.47 16.33 -5.64
N GLU A 315 -6.44 15.09 -5.15
CA GLU A 315 -5.75 14.77 -3.89
C GLU A 315 -4.22 14.86 -4.02
N TYR A 316 -3.66 14.52 -5.17
CA TYR A 316 -2.25 14.73 -5.46
C TYR A 316 -1.91 16.24 -5.45
N ASP A 317 -2.70 17.08 -6.12
CA ASP A 317 -2.45 18.51 -6.20
C ASP A 317 -2.49 19.16 -4.80
N LYS A 318 -3.45 18.76 -3.96
CA LYS A 318 -3.50 19.16 -2.53
C LYS A 318 -2.25 18.69 -1.76
N ALA A 319 -1.79 17.46 -2.00
CA ALA A 319 -0.61 16.93 -1.31
C ALA A 319 0.67 17.69 -1.71
N VAL A 320 0.82 18.06 -2.98
CA VAL A 320 1.92 18.90 -3.46
C VAL A 320 1.87 20.30 -2.83
N GLU A 321 0.69 20.93 -2.81
CA GLU A 321 0.49 22.23 -2.19
C GLU A 321 0.85 22.19 -0.70
N ALA A 322 0.38 21.18 0.02
CA ALA A 322 0.71 20.95 1.42
C ALA A 322 2.22 20.74 1.66
N SER A 323 2.89 19.99 0.77
CA SER A 323 4.34 19.76 0.84
C SER A 323 5.13 21.08 0.67
N GLN A 324 4.67 21.97 -0.19
CA GLN A 324 5.30 23.28 -0.39
C GLN A 324 5.23 24.17 0.86
N ILE A 325 4.23 23.97 1.72
CA ILE A 325 4.09 24.72 2.97
C ILE A 325 5.25 24.44 3.93
N LEU A 326 5.67 23.17 4.03
CA LEU A 326 6.78 22.80 4.93
C LEU A 326 8.16 23.11 4.33
N PHE A 327 8.35 22.83 3.05
CA PHE A 327 9.67 22.77 2.42
C PHE A 327 9.96 23.90 1.42
N GLY A 328 8.96 24.71 1.08
CA GLY A 328 9.06 25.76 0.06
C GLY A 328 8.61 27.14 0.54
N GLY A 329 8.54 28.09 -0.39
CA GLY A 329 8.10 29.46 -0.18
C GLY A 329 6.57 29.61 -0.16
N ALA A 330 5.84 28.70 0.47
CA ALA A 330 4.38 28.78 0.55
C ALA A 330 3.92 30.08 1.24
N THR A 331 2.88 30.68 0.70
CA THR A 331 2.25 31.88 1.24
C THR A 331 1.21 31.54 2.30
N SER A 332 0.80 32.55 3.06
CA SER A 332 -0.33 32.45 4.00
C SER A 332 -1.62 31.96 3.29
N ASP A 333 -1.84 32.37 2.06
CA ASP A 333 -3.01 31.95 1.28
C ASP A 333 -3.05 30.45 1.00
N THR A 334 -1.89 29.84 0.73
CA THR A 334 -1.78 28.39 0.54
C THR A 334 -2.14 27.64 1.84
N LEU A 335 -1.66 28.14 2.98
CA LEU A 335 -1.95 27.58 4.30
C LEU A 335 -3.45 27.62 4.63
N ARG A 336 -4.14 28.73 4.27
CA ARG A 336 -5.57 28.93 4.54
C ARG A 336 -6.51 28.04 3.70
N ARG A 337 -6.01 27.45 2.60
CA ARG A 337 -6.77 26.53 1.72
C ARG A 337 -6.74 25.09 2.19
N LEU A 338 -5.85 24.75 3.14
CA LEU A 338 -5.80 23.38 3.67
C LEU A 338 -7.05 23.08 4.48
N ASP A 339 -7.58 21.88 4.29
CA ASP A 339 -8.56 21.33 5.23
C ASP A 339 -7.88 20.97 6.56
N GLU A 340 -8.69 20.86 7.62
CA GLU A 340 -8.21 20.59 8.98
C GLU A 340 -7.38 19.31 9.06
N GLN A 341 -7.82 18.24 8.39
CA GLN A 341 -7.13 16.96 8.39
C GLN A 341 -5.74 17.06 7.76
N THR A 342 -5.63 17.70 6.61
CA THR A 342 -4.35 17.92 5.92
C THR A 342 -3.43 18.81 6.74
N LEU A 343 -3.96 19.89 7.34
CA LEU A 343 -3.19 20.78 8.23
C LEU A 343 -2.55 20.01 9.38
N LEU A 344 -3.33 19.20 10.11
CA LEU A 344 -2.86 18.41 11.25
C LEU A 344 -1.80 17.39 10.82
N GLN A 345 -1.94 16.83 9.64
CA GLN A 345 -0.97 15.85 9.11
C GLN A 345 0.35 16.49 8.64
N VAL A 346 0.25 17.65 8.00
CA VAL A 346 1.43 18.45 7.59
C VAL A 346 2.27 18.83 8.80
N PHE A 347 1.61 19.20 9.89
CA PHE A 347 2.25 19.62 11.15
C PHE A 347 2.27 18.52 12.22
N GLU A 348 2.12 17.26 11.85
CA GLU A 348 2.28 16.15 12.78
C GLU A 348 3.70 16.09 13.34
N GLY A 349 3.78 15.92 14.66
CA GLY A 349 5.07 15.88 15.37
C GLY A 349 5.66 17.25 15.71
N VAL A 350 5.06 18.39 15.27
CA VAL A 350 5.43 19.69 15.82
C VAL A 350 4.79 19.87 17.21
N PRO A 351 5.43 20.63 18.13
CA PRO A 351 4.83 20.93 19.42
C PRO A 351 3.46 21.61 19.25
N GLN A 352 2.46 21.12 19.99
CA GLN A 352 1.10 21.63 19.96
C GLN A 352 0.72 22.26 21.29
N PHE A 353 -0.06 23.34 21.22
CA PHE A 353 -0.60 24.07 22.36
C PHE A 353 -2.08 24.32 22.15
N THR A 354 -2.80 24.49 23.24
CA THR A 354 -4.23 24.88 23.22
C THR A 354 -4.42 26.18 23.99
N VAL A 355 -5.20 27.10 23.42
CA VAL A 355 -5.62 28.33 24.09
C VAL A 355 -7.14 28.48 23.98
N ALA A 356 -7.74 29.08 25.00
CA ALA A 356 -9.18 29.31 24.99
C ALA A 356 -9.53 30.42 23.97
N ARG A 357 -10.64 30.26 23.24
CA ARG A 357 -11.12 31.26 22.28
C ARG A 357 -11.38 32.65 22.94
N ALA A 358 -11.76 32.65 24.21
CA ALA A 358 -11.93 33.89 24.99
C ALA A 358 -10.62 34.69 25.18
N GLU A 359 -9.48 34.05 24.95
CA GLU A 359 -8.16 34.68 25.03
C GLU A 359 -7.73 35.35 23.71
N LEU A 360 -8.50 35.18 22.62
CA LEU A 360 -8.27 35.95 21.40
C LEU A 360 -8.43 37.45 21.66
N GLY A 361 -7.61 38.23 20.98
CA GLY A 361 -7.45 39.67 21.23
C GLY A 361 -6.21 40.00 22.06
N MET A 362 -5.56 38.96 22.68
CA MET A 362 -4.30 39.18 23.38
C MET A 362 -3.18 39.58 22.41
N PRO A 363 -2.15 40.32 22.89
CA PRO A 363 -0.95 40.59 22.10
C PRO A 363 -0.24 39.30 21.68
N PHE A 364 0.35 39.28 20.47
CA PHE A 364 1.09 38.11 19.96
C PHE A 364 2.20 37.62 20.90
N VAL A 365 2.89 38.59 21.57
CA VAL A 365 3.92 38.22 22.54
C VAL A 365 3.36 37.47 23.75
N ASP A 366 2.12 37.74 24.13
CA ASP A 366 1.45 37.09 25.27
C ASP A 366 1.00 35.66 24.84
N LEU A 367 0.48 35.51 23.66
CA LEU A 367 0.23 34.19 23.07
C LEU A 367 1.49 33.30 23.09
N CYS A 368 2.62 33.84 22.62
CA CYS A 368 3.83 33.07 22.42
C CYS A 368 4.64 32.79 23.69
N ALA A 369 4.53 33.66 24.73
CA ALA A 369 5.37 33.53 25.93
C ALA A 369 4.58 33.23 27.21
N ALA A 370 3.32 33.69 27.30
CA ALA A 370 2.49 33.47 28.48
C ALA A 370 1.53 32.31 28.32
N ALA A 371 0.77 32.26 27.20
CA ALA A 371 -0.25 31.25 26.99
C ALA A 371 0.32 29.91 26.51
N THR A 372 1.35 29.93 25.63
CA THR A 372 1.85 28.68 24.96
C THR A 372 3.29 28.31 25.31
N GLN A 373 4.06 29.21 25.93
CA GLN A 373 5.49 29.00 26.24
C GLN A 373 6.36 28.63 25.02
N ILE A 374 5.95 29.01 23.81
CA ILE A 374 6.77 28.89 22.57
C ILE A 374 8.09 29.65 22.75
N PHE A 375 8.07 30.73 23.51
CA PHE A 375 9.23 31.48 23.96
C PHE A 375 9.38 31.41 25.47
N PRO A 376 10.62 31.30 26.00
CA PRO A 376 10.85 31.30 27.46
C PRO A 376 10.44 32.58 28.14
N SER A 377 10.43 33.72 27.41
CA SER A 377 10.06 35.02 27.95
C SER A 377 9.50 35.99 26.90
N LYS A 378 8.70 36.95 27.34
CA LYS A 378 8.20 38.06 26.49
C LYS A 378 9.35 38.88 25.88
N GLY A 379 10.45 39.03 26.61
CA GLY A 379 11.63 39.76 26.15
C GLY A 379 12.31 39.09 24.96
N GLU A 380 12.48 37.77 25.03
CA GLU A 380 13.06 36.97 23.94
C GLU A 380 12.15 36.97 22.70
N CYS A 381 10.84 36.82 22.88
CA CYS A 381 9.87 36.91 21.80
C CYS A 381 9.97 38.27 21.07
N ARG A 382 9.95 39.41 21.82
CA ARG A 382 10.09 40.76 21.24
C ARG A 382 11.38 40.95 20.47
N LYS A 383 12.51 40.50 21.05
CA LYS A 383 13.83 40.56 20.37
C LYS A 383 13.84 39.78 19.06
N MET A 384 13.23 38.63 19.07
CA MET A 384 13.21 37.78 17.87
C MET A 384 12.24 38.28 16.79
N VAL A 385 11.11 38.90 17.19
CA VAL A 385 10.18 39.59 16.28
C VAL A 385 10.89 40.81 15.66
N GLN A 386 11.59 41.65 16.43
CA GLN A 386 12.37 42.77 15.90
C GLN A 386 13.45 42.32 14.92
N GLY A 387 14.07 41.16 15.14
CA GLY A 387 15.04 40.55 14.22
C GLY A 387 14.40 39.90 13.00
N GLY A 388 13.08 39.95 12.82
CA GLY A 388 12.37 39.33 11.68
C GLY A 388 12.40 37.79 11.69
N GLY A 389 12.65 37.20 12.88
CA GLY A 389 12.78 35.73 13.02
C GLY A 389 11.49 35.02 13.42
N VAL A 390 10.34 35.70 13.40
CA VAL A 390 9.05 35.11 13.82
C VAL A 390 8.00 35.35 12.73
N ALA A 391 7.21 34.34 12.43
CA ALA A 391 6.04 34.45 11.57
C ALA A 391 4.81 33.82 12.23
N LEU A 392 3.64 34.40 11.95
CA LEU A 392 2.33 33.80 12.21
C LEU A 392 1.69 33.46 10.88
N ASN A 393 1.28 32.21 10.73
CA ASN A 393 0.69 31.69 9.48
C ASN A 393 1.54 32.00 8.23
N LYS A 394 2.87 31.85 8.34
CA LYS A 394 3.86 32.17 7.30
C LYS A 394 4.04 33.68 6.99
N GLU A 395 3.28 34.57 7.61
CA GLU A 395 3.47 36.01 7.50
C GLU A 395 4.40 36.50 8.61
N LYS A 396 5.41 37.30 8.27
CA LYS A 396 6.33 37.87 9.26
C LYS A 396 5.58 38.77 10.22
N VAL A 397 5.76 38.54 11.50
CA VAL A 397 5.23 39.42 12.55
C VAL A 397 6.16 40.63 12.69
N ALA A 398 5.66 41.80 12.34
CA ALA A 398 6.42 43.06 12.44
C ALA A 398 6.31 43.70 13.84
N ASP A 399 5.17 43.50 14.52
CA ASP A 399 4.90 44.05 15.85
C ASP A 399 4.51 42.94 16.82
N ALA A 400 5.29 42.75 17.86
CA ALA A 400 5.02 41.79 18.93
C ALA A 400 3.77 42.11 19.74
N MET A 401 3.30 43.38 19.72
CA MET A 401 2.11 43.81 20.42
C MET A 401 0.83 43.74 19.60
N ARG A 402 0.92 43.31 18.32
CA ARG A 402 -0.28 43.11 17.48
C ARG A 402 -1.25 42.14 18.17
N PRO A 403 -2.57 42.43 18.17
CA PRO A 403 -3.55 41.48 18.68
C PRO A 403 -3.66 40.26 17.76
N VAL A 404 -3.85 39.08 18.36
CA VAL A 404 -4.19 37.85 17.64
C VAL A 404 -5.71 37.72 17.62
N THR A 405 -6.32 37.66 16.46
CA THR A 405 -7.76 37.72 16.26
C THR A 405 -8.33 36.51 15.53
N GLU A 406 -9.66 36.40 15.46
CA GLU A 406 -10.38 35.42 14.67
C GLU A 406 -9.92 35.39 13.19
N ALA A 407 -9.53 36.53 12.63
CA ALA A 407 -9.06 36.64 11.25
C ALA A 407 -7.69 35.93 11.01
N ASP A 408 -6.96 35.68 12.09
CA ASP A 408 -5.70 34.93 12.02
C ASP A 408 -5.91 33.41 11.99
N LEU A 409 -7.11 32.93 12.30
CA LEU A 409 -7.36 31.49 12.41
C LEU A 409 -7.35 30.79 11.04
N ILE A 410 -6.62 29.70 10.96
CA ILE A 410 -6.67 28.74 9.86
C ILE A 410 -7.79 27.73 10.16
N ALA A 411 -8.65 27.44 9.19
CA ALA A 411 -9.82 26.57 9.35
C ALA A 411 -10.69 26.97 10.58
N GLY A 412 -10.70 28.27 10.96
CA GLY A 412 -11.45 28.80 12.09
C GLY A 412 -10.98 28.32 13.48
N LYS A 413 -9.82 27.65 13.59
CA LYS A 413 -9.42 26.94 14.80
C LYS A 413 -7.91 26.94 15.09
N TYR A 414 -7.05 27.13 14.09
CA TYR A 414 -5.61 26.91 14.26
C TYR A 414 -4.79 28.15 13.98
N LEU A 415 -3.66 28.28 14.68
CA LEU A 415 -2.61 29.27 14.40
C LEU A 415 -1.29 28.53 14.23
N LEU A 416 -0.51 28.89 13.21
CA LEU A 416 0.81 28.37 12.99
C LEU A 416 1.87 29.40 13.35
N VAL A 417 2.59 29.19 14.43
CA VAL A 417 3.71 30.04 14.83
C VAL A 417 5.01 29.43 14.32
N GLN A 418 5.83 30.24 13.63
CA GLN A 418 7.15 29.84 13.18
C GLN A 418 8.21 30.64 13.94
N ARG A 419 9.16 29.94 14.59
CA ARG A 419 10.31 30.51 15.30
C ARG A 419 11.59 30.16 14.56
N GLY A 420 12.22 31.15 13.92
CA GLY A 420 13.35 30.91 13.04
C GLY A 420 12.95 30.22 11.73
N LYS A 421 13.92 29.57 11.06
CA LYS A 421 13.69 28.97 9.74
C LYS A 421 13.00 27.60 9.76
N LYS A 422 13.14 26.84 10.88
CA LYS A 422 12.78 25.41 10.90
C LYS A 422 11.80 24.99 12.00
N ASN A 423 11.56 25.82 13.02
CA ASN A 423 10.75 25.43 14.16
C ASN A 423 9.31 25.93 14.00
N TYR A 424 8.39 25.01 13.92
CA TYR A 424 6.96 25.27 13.81
C TYR A 424 6.25 24.83 15.10
N TYR A 425 5.20 25.53 15.44
CA TYR A 425 4.34 25.26 16.58
C TYR A 425 2.90 25.47 16.16
N LEU A 426 2.05 24.48 16.43
CA LEU A 426 0.63 24.56 16.11
C LEU A 426 -0.16 24.92 17.39
N VAL A 427 -0.96 25.97 17.33
CA VAL A 427 -1.82 26.40 18.44
C VAL A 427 -3.27 26.14 18.03
N THR A 428 -3.96 25.34 18.82
CA THR A 428 -5.40 25.07 18.68
C THR A 428 -6.15 26.11 19.55
N VAL A 429 -7.20 26.73 19.00
CA VAL A 429 -8.07 27.65 19.67
C VAL A 429 -9.43 26.99 19.91
N GLU A 430 -9.81 26.78 21.18
CA GLU A 430 -11.03 26.07 21.61
C GLU A 430 -12.02 26.99 22.31
#